data_f2d2fc5da12a24169eeb93d9a0bc1d8d
#
_entry.id   f2d2fc5da12a24169eeb93d9a0bc1d8d
#
_cell.length_a   1.000
_cell.length_b   1.000
_cell.length_c   1.000
_cell.angle_alpha   90.00
_cell.angle_beta   90.00
_cell.angle_gamma   90.00
#
_symmetry.space_group_name_H-M   'P 1'
#
loop_
_entity.id
_entity.type
_entity.pdbx_description
1 polymer ?
#
loop_
_entity_poly.entity_id
_entity_poly.type
_entity_poly.pdbx_seq_one_letter_code
_entity_poly.pdbx_strand_id
1 'polypeptide(L)'
;MKHTTLFFAFIFFTTIVFAQTDFKGEVATAKKSYTSGKLEDAHFALQQALGDLDIIIGKEVLKLLPTQLDSLNANTNSDNVTANVGFIGATIHRDYGTPEKKAEIEIISNSPLLGTLNAFLNTPLIGGMLRDENNKTVKVQGYKARLERTDAGNGKFNYKLDVPFSSSLLTLSVDNSTESEILGMANKIPFQDVAKLIQ
;
A
#
# COMPACT_ATOMS: atom_id res chain seq x y z
N MET A 1 -32.51 53.28 30.38
CA MET A 1 -32.46 51.79 30.50
C MET A 1 -31.55 51.28 29.39
N LYS A 2 -30.35 50.82 29.78
CA LYS A 2 -29.34 50.31 28.83
C LYS A 2 -29.41 48.78 28.83
N HIS A 3 -29.82 48.17 27.74
CA HIS A 3 -29.82 46.69 27.60
C HIS A 3 -28.47 46.23 27.09
N THR A 4 -27.71 45.54 27.93
CA THR A 4 -26.46 44.92 27.58
C THR A 4 -26.76 43.49 27.12
N THR A 5 -26.64 43.26 25.82
CA THR A 5 -26.81 41.92 25.22
C THR A 5 -25.50 41.17 25.34
N LEU A 6 -25.46 40.14 26.18
CA LEU A 6 -24.32 39.27 26.37
C LEU A 6 -24.31 38.21 25.27
N PHE A 7 -23.35 38.31 24.35
CA PHE A 7 -23.18 37.35 23.24
C PHE A 7 -22.34 36.18 23.75
N PHE A 8 -22.96 35.04 23.99
CA PHE A 8 -22.26 33.80 24.39
C PHE A 8 -21.73 33.13 23.16
N ALA A 9 -20.41 33.25 22.86
CA ALA A 9 -19.72 32.55 21.79
C ALA A 9 -19.50 31.08 22.22
N PHE A 10 -20.30 30.20 21.63
CA PHE A 10 -20.16 28.74 21.79
C PHE A 10 -18.97 28.26 20.91
N ILE A 11 -17.80 28.09 21.50
CA ILE A 11 -16.64 27.52 20.82
C ILE A 11 -16.87 26.01 20.70
N PHE A 12 -17.21 25.56 19.51
CA PHE A 12 -17.28 24.13 19.16
C PHE A 12 -15.82 23.61 19.06
N PHE A 13 -15.36 22.96 20.11
CA PHE A 13 -14.13 22.16 20.06
C PHE A 13 -14.45 20.87 19.32
N THR A 14 -14.16 20.83 18.00
CA THR A 14 -14.13 19.59 17.24
C THR A 14 -12.89 18.81 17.65
N THR A 15 -13.03 17.87 18.58
CA THR A 15 -12.00 16.87 18.84
C THR A 15 -11.93 15.97 17.62
N ILE A 16 -10.82 16.04 16.86
CA ILE A 16 -10.49 15.06 15.83
C ILE A 16 -10.14 13.77 16.60
N VAL A 17 -11.12 12.88 16.72
CA VAL A 17 -10.87 11.51 17.21
C VAL A 17 -10.14 10.80 16.09
N PHE A 18 -8.82 10.66 16.22
CA PHE A 18 -8.09 9.67 15.43
C PHE A 18 -8.68 8.30 15.78
N ALA A 19 -9.28 7.64 14.80
CA ALA A 19 -9.74 6.27 14.95
C ALA A 19 -8.52 5.40 15.32
N GLN A 20 -8.37 5.09 16.59
CA GLN A 20 -7.35 4.19 17.09
C GLN A 20 -7.84 2.78 16.79
N THR A 21 -7.02 1.98 16.12
CA THR A 21 -7.31 0.56 15.88
C THR A 21 -7.55 -0.14 17.22
N ASP A 22 -8.72 -0.74 17.39
CA ASP A 22 -9.14 -1.44 18.63
C ASP A 22 -9.36 -2.93 18.38
N PHE A 23 -8.38 -3.60 17.79
CA PHE A 23 -8.41 -5.04 17.54
C PHE A 23 -8.89 -5.87 18.74
N LYS A 24 -8.41 -5.53 19.96
CA LYS A 24 -8.77 -6.29 21.17
C LYS A 24 -10.23 -6.09 21.56
N GLY A 25 -10.74 -4.86 21.44
CA GLY A 25 -12.14 -4.53 21.73
C GLY A 25 -13.08 -5.20 20.75
N GLU A 26 -12.74 -5.20 19.45
CA GLU A 26 -13.54 -5.85 18.42
C GLU A 26 -13.59 -7.38 18.60
N VAL A 27 -12.48 -8.04 18.94
CA VAL A 27 -12.45 -9.47 19.26
C VAL A 27 -13.30 -9.78 20.50
N ALA A 28 -13.25 -8.95 21.54
CA ALA A 28 -14.08 -9.13 22.73
C ALA A 28 -15.57 -8.95 22.40
N THR A 29 -15.92 -7.97 21.57
CA THR A 29 -17.28 -7.71 21.07
C THR A 29 -17.78 -8.90 20.26
N ALA A 30 -16.98 -9.43 19.35
CA ALA A 30 -17.32 -10.61 18.55
C ALA A 30 -17.64 -11.82 19.43
N LYS A 31 -16.79 -12.11 20.43
CA LYS A 31 -17.00 -13.20 21.39
C LYS A 31 -18.28 -13.03 22.18
N LYS A 32 -18.56 -11.83 22.69
CA LYS A 32 -19.78 -11.51 23.45
C LYS A 32 -21.03 -11.68 22.59
N SER A 33 -21.03 -11.17 21.37
CA SER A 33 -22.15 -11.26 20.44
C SER A 33 -22.42 -12.71 20.05
N TYR A 34 -21.38 -13.50 19.77
CA TYR A 34 -21.50 -14.92 19.46
C TYR A 34 -22.14 -15.69 20.62
N THR A 35 -21.67 -15.50 21.86
CA THR A 35 -22.21 -16.20 23.04
C THR A 35 -23.65 -15.79 23.35
N SER A 36 -24.10 -14.62 22.89
CA SER A 36 -25.48 -14.13 23.03
C SER A 36 -26.38 -14.53 21.86
N GLY A 37 -25.88 -15.33 20.89
CA GLY A 37 -26.64 -15.75 19.71
C GLY A 37 -26.81 -14.67 18.64
N LYS A 38 -26.13 -13.52 18.76
CA LYS A 38 -26.18 -12.40 17.83
C LYS A 38 -25.10 -12.59 16.73
N LEU A 39 -25.38 -13.51 15.81
CA LEU A 39 -24.35 -13.93 14.84
C LEU A 39 -23.95 -12.84 13.86
N GLU A 40 -24.88 -11.97 13.44
CA GLU A 40 -24.61 -10.84 12.55
C GLU A 40 -23.67 -9.81 13.21
N ASP A 41 -23.98 -9.44 14.48
CA ASP A 41 -23.12 -8.53 15.25
C ASP A 41 -21.72 -9.15 15.46
N ALA A 42 -21.65 -10.45 15.72
CA ALA A 42 -20.38 -11.17 15.86
C ALA A 42 -19.57 -11.16 14.56
N HIS A 43 -20.23 -11.39 13.41
CA HIS A 43 -19.62 -11.35 12.09
C HIS A 43 -19.05 -9.96 11.78
N PHE A 44 -19.84 -8.91 12.03
CA PHE A 44 -19.41 -7.53 11.81
C PHE A 44 -18.18 -7.18 12.67
N ALA A 45 -18.20 -7.51 13.97
CA ALA A 45 -17.07 -7.23 14.86
C ALA A 45 -15.79 -7.99 14.43
N LEU A 46 -15.92 -9.23 13.91
CA LEU A 46 -14.77 -9.95 13.33
C LEU A 46 -14.21 -9.26 12.09
N GLN A 47 -15.07 -8.72 11.22
CA GLN A 47 -14.61 -7.96 10.05
C GLN A 47 -13.85 -6.70 10.47
N GLN A 48 -14.33 -5.97 11.49
CA GLN A 48 -13.62 -4.81 12.03
C GLN A 48 -12.26 -5.24 12.63
N ALA A 49 -12.23 -6.31 13.42
CA ALA A 49 -10.99 -6.83 13.99
C ALA A 49 -9.97 -7.20 12.90
N LEU A 50 -10.40 -7.82 11.81
CA LEU A 50 -9.51 -8.13 10.68
C LEU A 50 -8.96 -6.86 10.04
N GLY A 51 -9.79 -5.84 9.79
CA GLY A 51 -9.35 -4.57 9.26
C GLY A 51 -8.31 -3.87 10.17
N ASP A 52 -8.54 -3.89 11.48
CA ASP A 52 -7.59 -3.35 12.46
C ASP A 52 -6.25 -4.10 12.44
N LEU A 53 -6.30 -5.43 12.34
CA LEU A 53 -5.10 -6.27 12.23
C LEU A 53 -4.33 -5.97 10.95
N ASP A 54 -5.03 -5.80 9.82
CA ASP A 54 -4.42 -5.44 8.54
C ASP A 54 -3.71 -4.08 8.61
N ILE A 55 -4.29 -3.09 9.31
CA ILE A 55 -3.64 -1.79 9.57
C ILE A 55 -2.38 -1.98 10.44
N ILE A 56 -2.44 -2.80 11.47
CA ILE A 56 -1.28 -3.10 12.33
C ILE A 56 -0.16 -3.74 11.49
N ILE A 57 -0.47 -4.75 10.69
CA ILE A 57 0.49 -5.40 9.79
C ILE A 57 1.10 -4.38 8.82
N GLY A 58 0.28 -3.53 8.20
CA GLY A 58 0.75 -2.51 7.27
C GLY A 58 1.71 -1.51 7.93
N LYS A 59 1.47 -1.12 9.18
CA LYS A 59 2.39 -0.27 9.94
C LYS A 59 3.73 -0.97 10.23
N GLU A 60 3.73 -2.29 10.48
CA GLU A 60 4.97 -3.05 10.63
C GLU A 60 5.72 -3.16 9.29
N VAL A 61 5.02 -3.32 8.17
CA VAL A 61 5.62 -3.28 6.83
C VAL A 61 6.28 -1.93 6.56
N LEU A 62 5.63 -0.80 6.88
CA LEU A 62 6.23 0.52 6.74
C LEU A 62 7.57 0.66 7.49
N LYS A 63 7.73 0.02 8.65
CA LYS A 63 9.01 0.03 9.40
C LYS A 63 10.13 -0.74 8.69
N LEU A 64 9.78 -1.73 7.86
CA LEU A 64 10.75 -2.48 7.05
C LEU A 64 11.19 -1.72 5.81
N LEU A 65 10.35 -0.83 5.27
CA LEU A 65 10.68 -0.09 4.06
C LEU A 65 11.89 0.84 4.30
N PRO A 66 12.83 0.93 3.33
CA PRO A 66 14.02 1.73 3.48
C PRO A 66 13.69 3.21 3.74
N THR A 67 14.51 3.88 4.54
CA THR A 67 14.41 5.33 4.78
C THR A 67 14.93 6.14 3.60
N GLN A 68 15.61 5.49 2.65
CA GLN A 68 16.15 6.10 1.45
C GLN A 68 16.19 5.09 0.30
N LEU A 69 15.70 5.50 -0.86
CA LEU A 69 15.83 4.79 -2.13
C LEU A 69 16.78 5.57 -3.05
N ASP A 70 17.99 5.03 -3.27
CA ASP A 70 19.08 5.72 -3.94
C ASP A 70 19.37 7.10 -3.30
N SER A 71 19.16 8.21 -4.01
CA SER A 71 19.28 9.57 -3.48
C SER A 71 17.98 10.15 -2.89
N LEU A 72 16.86 9.41 -2.96
CA LEU A 72 15.54 9.88 -2.56
C LEU A 72 15.24 9.50 -1.11
N ASN A 73 15.07 10.49 -0.25
CA ASN A 73 14.68 10.27 1.15
C ASN A 73 13.19 9.91 1.25
N ALA A 74 12.84 9.03 2.19
CA ALA A 74 11.46 8.72 2.49
C ALA A 74 10.72 9.94 3.06
N ASN A 75 9.51 10.17 2.57
CA ASN A 75 8.60 11.18 3.12
C ASN A 75 7.64 10.49 4.11
N THR A 76 8.15 10.23 5.32
CA THR A 76 7.38 9.49 6.34
C THR A 76 6.12 10.19 6.81
N ASN A 77 5.96 11.48 6.53
CA ASN A 77 4.72 12.22 6.83
C ASN A 77 3.58 11.85 5.86
N SER A 78 3.91 11.29 4.69
CA SER A 78 2.93 10.79 3.71
C SER A 78 2.67 9.29 3.85
N ASP A 79 3.31 8.61 4.81
CA ASP A 79 3.04 7.20 5.07
C ASP A 79 1.56 6.98 5.36
N ASN A 80 0.97 6.05 4.65
CA ASN A 80 -0.43 5.72 4.81
C ASN A 80 -0.66 4.21 4.81
N VAL A 81 -1.55 3.77 5.70
CA VAL A 81 -2.06 2.40 5.72
C VAL A 81 -3.57 2.47 5.83
N THR A 82 -4.26 1.90 4.87
CA THR A 82 -5.72 1.88 4.81
C THR A 82 -6.21 0.45 4.66
N ALA A 83 -7.14 0.02 5.53
CA ALA A 83 -7.82 -1.26 5.35
C ALA A 83 -8.65 -1.25 4.06
N ASN A 84 -8.60 -2.35 3.32
CA ASN A 84 -9.33 -2.46 2.05
C ASN A 84 -10.83 -2.63 2.32
N VAL A 85 -11.65 -1.92 1.56
CA VAL A 85 -13.11 -2.01 1.65
C VAL A 85 -13.60 -3.18 0.79
N GLY A 86 -14.35 -4.09 1.42
CA GLY A 86 -15.00 -5.20 0.72
C GLY A 86 -14.14 -6.46 0.56
N PHE A 87 -12.86 -6.45 0.96
CA PHE A 87 -12.00 -7.62 1.02
C PHE A 87 -10.95 -7.48 2.13
N ILE A 88 -10.45 -8.62 2.64
CA ILE A 88 -9.45 -8.64 3.70
C ILE A 88 -8.10 -8.17 3.15
N GLY A 89 -7.43 -7.28 3.87
CA GLY A 89 -6.11 -6.76 3.55
C GLY A 89 -6.00 -5.25 3.69
N ALA A 90 -4.82 -4.72 3.40
CA ALA A 90 -4.54 -3.30 3.45
C ALA A 90 -3.84 -2.80 2.17
N THR A 91 -3.99 -1.50 1.93
CA THR A 91 -3.14 -0.72 1.04
C THR A 91 -2.13 0.04 1.89
N ILE A 92 -0.85 -0.14 1.60
CA ILE A 92 0.29 0.47 2.29
C ILE A 92 1.01 1.36 1.30
N HIS A 93 1.28 2.59 1.68
CA HIS A 93 1.85 3.60 0.79
C HIS A 93 2.99 4.38 1.46
N ARG A 94 4.08 4.61 0.71
CA ARG A 94 5.18 5.49 1.08
C ARG A 94 5.74 6.21 -0.14
N ASP A 95 5.90 7.52 -0.02
CA ASP A 95 6.57 8.38 -1.00
C ASP A 95 8.05 8.59 -0.66
N TYR A 96 8.84 8.84 -1.71
CA TYR A 96 10.26 9.19 -1.62
C TYR A 96 10.56 10.37 -2.55
N GLY A 97 11.48 11.23 -2.13
CA GLY A 97 12.03 12.32 -2.95
C GLY A 97 11.23 13.60 -2.87
N THR A 98 11.22 14.33 -3.97
CA THR A 98 10.60 15.65 -4.12
C THR A 98 9.62 15.64 -5.29
N PRO A 99 8.78 16.69 -5.48
CA PRO A 99 7.88 16.77 -6.63
C PRO A 99 8.58 16.68 -8.00
N GLU A 100 9.86 17.07 -8.09
CA GLU A 100 10.63 17.04 -9.34
C GLU A 100 11.18 15.65 -9.67
N LYS A 101 11.45 14.83 -8.65
CA LYS A 101 11.86 13.43 -8.80
C LYS A 101 11.28 12.61 -7.66
N LYS A 102 10.24 11.87 -7.96
CA LYS A 102 9.46 11.08 -7.01
C LYS A 102 9.67 9.59 -7.26
N ALA A 103 9.74 8.84 -6.17
CA ALA A 103 9.49 7.39 -6.17
C ALA A 103 8.38 7.09 -5.16
N GLU A 104 7.63 6.02 -5.42
CA GLU A 104 6.49 5.61 -4.63
C GLU A 104 6.48 4.09 -4.48
N ILE A 105 6.30 3.61 -3.27
CA ILE A 105 6.02 2.21 -2.98
C ILE A 105 4.56 2.10 -2.56
N GLU A 106 3.80 1.27 -3.28
CA GLU A 106 2.46 0.85 -2.91
C GLU A 106 2.42 -0.67 -2.76
N ILE A 107 1.82 -1.15 -1.68
CA ILE A 107 1.62 -2.58 -1.45
C ILE A 107 0.13 -2.81 -1.19
N ILE A 108 -0.50 -3.65 -2.01
CA ILE A 108 -1.92 -3.98 -1.89
C ILE A 108 -2.05 -5.46 -1.55
N SER A 109 -2.52 -5.77 -0.34
CA SER A 109 -2.83 -7.15 0.07
C SER A 109 -4.10 -7.63 -0.64
N ASN A 110 -4.13 -8.90 -1.04
CA ASN A 110 -5.23 -9.51 -1.80
C ASN A 110 -5.60 -8.72 -3.06
N SER A 111 -4.59 -8.22 -3.77
CA SER A 111 -4.78 -7.37 -4.94
C SER A 111 -5.54 -8.10 -6.07
N PRO A 112 -6.62 -7.51 -6.60
CA PRO A 112 -7.35 -8.08 -7.72
C PRO A 112 -6.53 -8.12 -9.02
N LEU A 113 -5.43 -7.36 -9.09
CA LEU A 113 -4.55 -7.31 -10.26
C LEU A 113 -3.62 -8.53 -10.38
N LEU A 114 -3.47 -9.33 -9.31
CA LEU A 114 -2.57 -10.49 -9.29
C LEU A 114 -2.89 -11.52 -10.38
N GLY A 115 -4.16 -11.76 -10.65
CA GLY A 115 -4.58 -12.69 -11.72
C GLY A 115 -4.04 -12.28 -13.08
N THR A 116 -4.24 -11.02 -13.45
CA THR A 116 -3.78 -10.46 -14.73
C THR A 116 -2.26 -10.40 -14.80
N LEU A 117 -1.60 -9.98 -13.71
CA LEU A 117 -0.15 -9.91 -13.64
C LEU A 117 0.47 -11.31 -13.75
N ASN A 118 -0.03 -12.29 -13.03
CA ASN A 118 0.47 -13.66 -13.12
C ASN A 118 0.25 -14.27 -14.51
N ALA A 119 -0.86 -13.98 -15.18
CA ALA A 119 -1.07 -14.38 -16.56
C ALA A 119 0.00 -13.78 -17.48
N PHE A 120 0.30 -12.49 -17.34
CA PHE A 120 1.36 -11.82 -18.08
C PHE A 120 2.74 -12.47 -17.82
N LEU A 121 3.12 -12.67 -16.57
CA LEU A 121 4.44 -13.21 -16.15
C LEU A 121 4.64 -14.68 -16.54
N ASN A 122 3.56 -15.44 -16.75
CA ASN A 122 3.60 -16.85 -17.13
C ASN A 122 3.36 -17.07 -18.61
N THR A 123 3.07 -16.03 -19.40
CA THR A 123 2.93 -16.17 -20.85
C THR A 123 4.30 -16.55 -21.46
N PRO A 124 4.40 -17.70 -22.18
CA PRO A 124 5.64 -18.06 -22.84
C PRO A 124 5.98 -17.00 -23.88
N LEU A 125 7.22 -16.55 -23.91
CA LEU A 125 7.76 -15.66 -24.95
C LEU A 125 7.87 -16.45 -26.27
N ILE A 126 6.75 -16.65 -26.96
CA ILE A 126 6.73 -17.33 -28.26
C ILE A 126 7.13 -16.30 -29.33
N GLY A 127 8.38 -16.42 -29.77
CA GLY A 127 8.85 -15.88 -31.04
C GLY A 127 8.70 -14.38 -31.26
N GLY A 128 9.39 -13.54 -30.52
CA GLY A 128 9.66 -12.14 -30.91
C GLY A 128 8.44 -11.19 -30.99
N MET A 129 7.23 -11.69 -30.95
CA MET A 129 5.98 -10.91 -31.16
C MET A 129 5.46 -10.15 -29.94
N LEU A 130 6.00 -10.37 -28.74
CA LEU A 130 5.57 -9.73 -27.49
C LEU A 130 6.73 -9.01 -26.76
N ARG A 131 7.74 -8.56 -27.48
CA ARG A 131 8.66 -7.56 -26.96
C ARG A 131 8.03 -6.17 -27.17
N ASP A 132 7.06 -5.85 -26.35
CA ASP A 132 6.72 -4.47 -26.10
C ASP A 132 7.89 -3.85 -25.32
N GLU A 133 8.61 -2.92 -25.93
CA GLU A 133 9.72 -2.23 -25.26
C GLU A 133 9.25 -1.51 -23.98
N ASN A 134 7.96 -1.28 -23.88
CA ASN A 134 7.32 -0.59 -22.76
C ASN A 134 6.87 -1.55 -21.64
N ASN A 135 6.76 -2.87 -21.93
CA ASN A 135 6.33 -3.87 -20.95
C ASN A 135 7.18 -5.12 -21.06
N LYS A 136 7.95 -5.42 -20.03
CA LYS A 136 8.79 -6.62 -20.01
C LYS A 136 8.81 -7.32 -18.66
N THR A 137 9.09 -8.61 -18.70
CA THR A 137 9.37 -9.39 -17.49
C THR A 137 10.85 -9.24 -17.10
N VAL A 138 11.08 -8.88 -15.85
CA VAL A 138 12.40 -8.80 -15.23
C VAL A 138 12.46 -9.70 -14.00
N LYS A 139 13.67 -9.92 -13.46
CA LYS A 139 13.87 -10.67 -12.22
C LYS A 139 14.59 -9.81 -11.20
N VAL A 140 13.99 -9.63 -10.01
CA VAL A 140 14.55 -8.83 -8.91
C VAL A 140 14.52 -9.67 -7.64
N GLN A 141 15.66 -9.86 -6.98
CA GLN A 141 15.80 -10.67 -5.77
C GLN A 141 15.16 -12.08 -5.86
N GLY A 142 15.14 -12.66 -7.08
CA GLY A 142 14.53 -13.96 -7.33
C GLY A 142 13.06 -13.94 -7.74
N TYR A 143 12.34 -12.83 -7.52
CA TYR A 143 10.95 -12.66 -7.94
C TYR A 143 10.86 -12.28 -9.42
N LYS A 144 9.91 -12.86 -10.16
CA LYS A 144 9.51 -12.36 -11.47
C LYS A 144 8.66 -11.11 -11.28
N ALA A 145 8.93 -10.07 -12.04
CA ALA A 145 8.23 -8.79 -11.97
C ALA A 145 7.92 -8.26 -13.37
N ARG A 146 6.86 -7.49 -13.51
CA ARG A 146 6.58 -6.71 -14.71
C ARG A 146 7.25 -5.35 -14.56
N LEU A 147 8.07 -4.98 -15.52
CA LEU A 147 8.61 -3.63 -15.66
C LEU A 147 7.88 -2.94 -16.80
N GLU A 148 7.20 -1.85 -16.49
CA GLU A 148 6.50 -0.98 -17.42
C GLU A 148 7.24 0.34 -17.56
N ARG A 149 7.34 0.86 -18.79
CA ARG A 149 7.95 2.15 -19.12
C ARG A 149 6.92 3.02 -19.82
N THR A 150 6.76 4.26 -19.38
CA THR A 150 5.93 5.28 -20.02
C THR A 150 6.77 6.49 -20.37
N ASP A 151 6.55 7.10 -21.54
CA ASP A 151 7.24 8.33 -21.94
C ASP A 151 6.74 9.48 -21.04
N ALA A 152 7.68 10.16 -20.38
CA ALA A 152 7.42 11.35 -19.57
C ALA A 152 7.63 12.65 -20.35
N GLY A 153 8.02 12.57 -21.63
CA GLY A 153 8.40 13.70 -22.47
C GLY A 153 9.87 14.10 -22.31
N ASN A 154 10.38 14.84 -23.28
CA ASN A 154 11.77 15.35 -23.29
C ASN A 154 12.85 14.25 -23.16
N GLY A 155 12.59 13.05 -23.68
CA GLY A 155 13.51 11.92 -23.61
C GLY A 155 13.65 11.28 -22.22
N LYS A 156 12.76 11.57 -21.30
CA LYS A 156 12.66 10.96 -19.98
C LYS A 156 11.54 9.93 -19.93
N PHE A 157 11.67 8.99 -19.02
CA PHE A 157 10.69 7.91 -18.82
C PHE A 157 10.29 7.81 -17.36
N ASN A 158 9.02 7.45 -17.13
CA ASN A 158 8.56 6.95 -15.85
C ASN A 158 8.57 5.43 -15.91
N TYR A 159 9.01 4.80 -14.84
CA TYR A 159 9.06 3.35 -14.72
C TYR A 159 8.17 2.88 -13.58
N LYS A 160 7.54 1.73 -13.80
CA LYS A 160 6.72 1.02 -12.81
C LYS A 160 7.15 -0.43 -12.76
N LEU A 161 7.42 -0.92 -11.56
CA LEU A 161 7.78 -2.31 -11.31
C LEU A 161 6.71 -2.96 -10.44
N ASP A 162 6.02 -3.96 -10.98
CA ASP A 162 5.01 -4.73 -10.29
C ASP A 162 5.57 -6.09 -9.88
N VAL A 163 5.67 -6.34 -8.58
CA VAL A 163 6.20 -7.57 -8.00
C VAL A 163 5.09 -8.32 -7.28
N PRO A 164 4.61 -9.46 -7.81
CA PRO A 164 3.62 -10.27 -7.12
C PRO A 164 4.27 -11.07 -5.99
N PHE A 165 3.69 -11.00 -4.80
CA PHE A 165 3.85 -11.97 -3.73
C PHE A 165 2.66 -12.93 -3.74
N SER A 166 2.57 -13.90 -2.83
CA SER A 166 1.49 -14.91 -2.85
C SER A 166 0.09 -14.31 -3.01
N SER A 167 -0.29 -13.40 -2.15
CA SER A 167 -1.60 -12.74 -2.16
C SER A 167 -1.52 -11.22 -2.32
N SER A 168 -0.33 -10.66 -2.40
CA SER A 168 -0.11 -9.21 -2.38
C SER A 168 0.68 -8.75 -3.59
N LEU A 169 0.44 -7.52 -4.00
CA LEU A 169 1.16 -6.84 -5.08
C LEU A 169 1.96 -5.68 -4.51
N LEU A 170 3.28 -5.69 -4.71
CA LEU A 170 4.13 -4.52 -4.50
C LEU A 170 4.34 -3.82 -5.83
N THR A 171 4.06 -2.53 -5.85
CA THR A 171 4.35 -1.63 -6.97
C THR A 171 5.39 -0.60 -6.54
N LEU A 172 6.49 -0.50 -7.28
CA LEU A 172 7.44 0.61 -7.19
C LEU A 172 7.30 1.47 -8.44
N SER A 173 6.93 2.74 -8.29
CA SER A 173 6.87 3.72 -9.37
C SER A 173 7.97 4.74 -9.19
N VAL A 174 8.66 5.13 -10.29
CA VAL A 174 9.73 6.12 -10.25
C VAL A 174 9.62 7.06 -11.44
N ASP A 175 9.48 8.35 -11.16
CA ASP A 175 9.38 9.37 -12.16
C ASP A 175 10.76 9.77 -12.71
N ASN A 176 10.81 10.17 -13.99
CA ASN A 176 11.99 10.70 -14.64
C ASN A 176 13.25 9.87 -14.39
N SER A 177 13.16 8.56 -14.60
CA SER A 177 14.22 7.61 -14.23
C SER A 177 14.69 6.77 -15.41
N THR A 178 15.63 5.89 -15.14
CA THR A 178 16.11 4.84 -16.03
C THR A 178 15.77 3.47 -15.48
N GLU A 179 15.79 2.47 -16.35
CA GLU A 179 15.61 1.07 -15.92
C GLU A 179 16.60 0.65 -14.84
N SER A 180 17.87 1.07 -14.98
CA SER A 180 18.92 0.73 -14.00
C SER A 180 18.62 1.35 -12.64
N GLU A 181 18.10 2.59 -12.59
CA GLU A 181 17.74 3.27 -11.36
C GLU A 181 16.59 2.54 -10.64
N ILE A 182 15.47 2.25 -11.32
CA ILE A 182 14.35 1.56 -10.66
C ILE A 182 14.73 0.15 -10.19
N LEU A 183 15.51 -0.61 -10.96
CA LEU A 183 15.98 -1.93 -10.54
C LEU A 183 16.98 -1.83 -9.36
N GLY A 184 17.83 -0.81 -9.35
CA GLY A 184 18.71 -0.51 -8.22
C GLY A 184 17.93 -0.18 -6.94
N MET A 185 16.88 0.65 -7.04
CA MET A 185 15.98 0.96 -5.93
C MET A 185 15.22 -0.28 -5.43
N ALA A 186 14.67 -1.09 -6.34
CA ALA A 186 13.95 -2.31 -6.01
C ALA A 186 14.82 -3.33 -5.26
N ASN A 187 16.11 -3.39 -5.55
CA ASN A 187 17.04 -4.26 -4.83
C ASN A 187 17.33 -3.80 -3.39
N LYS A 188 16.97 -2.57 -3.01
CA LYS A 188 17.08 -2.07 -1.62
C LYS A 188 15.84 -2.38 -0.77
N ILE A 189 14.73 -2.74 -1.38
CA ILE A 189 13.49 -3.09 -0.66
C ILE A 189 13.62 -4.53 -0.14
N PRO A 190 13.38 -4.81 1.14
CA PRO A 190 13.54 -6.15 1.70
C PRO A 190 12.34 -7.06 1.38
N PHE A 191 12.22 -7.49 0.11
CA PHE A 191 11.07 -8.24 -0.40
C PHE A 191 10.72 -9.47 0.44
N GLN A 192 11.73 -10.23 0.90
CA GLN A 192 11.49 -11.44 1.70
C GLN A 192 10.86 -11.13 3.05
N ASP A 193 11.29 -10.05 3.72
CA ASP A 193 10.77 -9.70 5.04
C ASP A 193 9.39 -9.06 4.93
N VAL A 194 9.17 -8.23 3.91
CA VAL A 194 7.83 -7.71 3.57
C VAL A 194 6.88 -8.87 3.27
N ALA A 195 7.28 -9.81 2.40
CA ALA A 195 6.44 -10.95 2.04
C ALA A 195 6.03 -11.82 3.24
N LYS A 196 6.90 -12.00 4.25
CA LYS A 196 6.57 -12.75 5.47
C LYS A 196 5.44 -12.11 6.30
N LEU A 197 5.30 -10.79 6.24
CA LEU A 197 4.25 -10.07 7.00
C LEU A 197 2.90 -10.04 6.28
N ILE A 198 2.89 -10.09 4.95
CA ILE A 198 1.70 -9.85 4.12
C ILE A 198 1.19 -11.09 3.37
N GLN A 199 1.72 -12.28 3.70
CA GLN A 199 1.29 -13.57 3.14
C GLN A 199 0.07 -14.14 3.85
#